data_440e521d59f0f8760ad90530221efff9
#
_entry.id   440e521d59f0f8760ad90530221efff9
#
_cell.length_a   1.000
_cell.length_b   1.000
_cell.length_c   1.000
_cell.angle_alpha   90.00
_cell.angle_beta   90.00
_cell.angle_gamma   90.00
#
_symmetry.space_group_name_H-M   'P 1'
#
loop_
_entity.id
_entity.type
_entity.pdbx_description
1 polymer ?
#
loop_
_entity_poly.entity_id
_entity_poly.type
_entity_poly.pdbx_seq_one_letter_code
_entity_poly.pdbx_strand_id
1 'polypeptide(L)'
;MNAPTLLWLRQDLRLHDQPALAAAAHAGPVIPVYILDDDAPGEWRIGGAQRWWLHHSLAALAKGLKAKHSRLILRRGDAVSVLRQLCEETGADAIHATRHYEPWWREAEAALGHQLVLHDGDRLARVEDVTTGAGTPFKVFSSFWKALQEHLPPPEPLPIPRTIAAPDHWPKSDTLTDWALLPSKPDWSGGFGEDWVPGEAEALAKVKQWPADVGDYDRRRNLPSEEGTSRLSPHLHHGEVSPRTLYHALRGKADTMPYLREIAWRDFTAGVLLAMPDYGTINGRRQYDAMPWRTGAAAKRDLKAWQQGRTGYPIVDAGMRQLWTSGWIHNRVRMIAASFLVKHLLIDWREGERWYWDCLVDADYGNNAVNWQWIAGTGVDANMFGRIMAPLSQSEKFDAADYIRQWVPELADLSDTAIHDPDAHDARPKGYPPKIIGHREARDRALTAAKTLR
;
A
#
# COMPACT_ATOMS: atom_id res chain seq x y z
N MET A 1 -40.89 -1.98 12.57
CA MET A 1 -39.80 -1.73 11.57
C MET A 1 -38.59 -2.45 12.10
N ASN A 2 -37.74 -3.00 11.20
CA ASN A 2 -36.49 -3.66 11.68
C ASN A 2 -35.50 -2.58 12.16
N ALA A 3 -34.77 -2.87 13.24
CA ALA A 3 -33.67 -2.02 13.70
C ALA A 3 -32.67 -1.78 12.55
N PRO A 4 -32.07 -0.60 12.42
CA PRO A 4 -31.05 -0.37 11.41
C PRO A 4 -29.75 -1.13 11.77
N THR A 5 -28.93 -1.37 10.76
CA THR A 5 -27.60 -1.98 10.88
C THR A 5 -26.53 -0.95 10.53
N LEU A 6 -25.48 -0.83 11.32
CA LEU A 6 -24.32 -0.04 10.95
C LEU A 6 -23.44 -0.84 9.96
N LEU A 7 -23.02 -0.20 8.88
CA LEU A 7 -21.97 -0.71 8.00
C LEU A 7 -20.69 0.07 8.28
N TRP A 8 -19.75 -0.51 9.01
CA TRP A 8 -18.48 0.11 9.32
C TRP A 8 -17.47 -0.10 8.18
N LEU A 9 -17.24 0.96 7.41
CA LEU A 9 -16.31 1.01 6.28
C LEU A 9 -14.91 1.46 6.74
N ARG A 10 -13.89 0.85 6.18
CA ARG A 10 -12.47 1.15 6.44
C ARG A 10 -11.68 1.24 5.12
N GLN A 11 -10.86 0.23 4.80
CA GLN A 11 -10.19 0.09 3.48
C GLN A 11 -11.02 -0.83 2.57
N ASP A 12 -12.30 -0.52 2.44
CA ASP A 12 -13.28 -1.26 1.63
C ASP A 12 -14.32 -0.32 1.01
N LEU A 13 -13.81 0.82 0.46
CA LEU A 13 -14.60 1.97 0.00
C LEU A 13 -15.25 1.73 -1.35
N ARG A 14 -16.15 0.73 -1.41
CA ARG A 14 -16.85 0.29 -2.62
C ARG A 14 -18.26 -0.19 -2.32
N LEU A 15 -19.07 -0.29 -3.37
CA LEU A 15 -20.42 -0.88 -3.34
C LEU A 15 -20.46 -2.26 -4.03
N HIS A 16 -19.68 -2.45 -5.08
CA HIS A 16 -19.53 -3.72 -5.79
C HIS A 16 -18.65 -4.69 -4.99
N ASP A 17 -19.05 -5.94 -4.96
CA ASP A 17 -18.33 -6.98 -4.20
C ASP A 17 -18.01 -6.58 -2.76
N GLN A 18 -19.04 -6.06 -2.06
CA GLN A 18 -18.96 -5.64 -0.66
C GLN A 18 -19.86 -6.54 0.19
N PRO A 19 -19.31 -7.64 0.75
CA PRO A 19 -20.10 -8.64 1.48
C PRO A 19 -20.77 -8.10 2.73
N ALA A 20 -20.12 -7.19 3.45
CA ALA A 20 -20.71 -6.56 4.62
C ALA A 20 -21.93 -5.71 4.26
N LEU A 21 -21.86 -4.95 3.15
CA LEU A 21 -22.99 -4.18 2.61
C LEU A 21 -24.12 -5.11 2.15
N ALA A 22 -23.79 -6.19 1.44
CA ALA A 22 -24.79 -7.13 0.93
C ALA A 22 -25.57 -7.78 2.10
N ALA A 23 -24.87 -8.21 3.15
CA ALA A 23 -25.46 -8.78 4.34
C ALA A 23 -26.31 -7.76 5.12
N ALA A 24 -25.79 -6.55 5.35
CA ALA A 24 -26.52 -5.48 6.02
C ALA A 24 -27.80 -5.09 5.25
N ALA A 25 -27.71 -4.95 3.91
CA ALA A 25 -28.88 -4.62 3.08
C ALA A 25 -29.94 -5.72 3.05
N HIS A 26 -29.54 -6.99 3.26
CA HIS A 26 -30.47 -8.10 3.39
C HIS A 26 -31.18 -8.09 4.76
N ALA A 27 -30.48 -7.68 5.83
CA ALA A 27 -31.03 -7.63 7.18
C ALA A 27 -32.05 -6.49 7.37
N GLY A 28 -31.88 -5.34 6.71
CA GLY A 28 -32.80 -4.20 6.88
C GLY A 28 -32.21 -2.85 6.47
N PRO A 29 -32.64 -1.76 7.12
CA PRO A 29 -32.09 -0.43 6.88
C PRO A 29 -30.59 -0.36 7.22
N VAL A 30 -29.80 0.30 6.36
CA VAL A 30 -28.32 0.37 6.50
C VAL A 30 -27.87 1.81 6.74
N ILE A 31 -27.01 1.98 7.70
CA ILE A 31 -26.29 3.24 7.98
C ILE A 31 -24.81 3.02 7.64
N PRO A 32 -24.34 3.38 6.43
CA PRO A 32 -22.93 3.34 6.10
C PRO A 32 -22.15 4.40 6.87
N VAL A 33 -21.08 3.97 7.56
CA VAL A 33 -20.27 4.82 8.44
C VAL A 33 -18.81 4.68 8.07
N TYR A 34 -18.11 5.80 7.93
CA TYR A 34 -16.67 5.86 7.94
C TYR A 34 -16.20 6.66 9.16
N ILE A 35 -15.23 6.13 9.91
CA ILE A 35 -14.69 6.77 11.11
C ILE A 35 -13.23 7.07 10.85
N LEU A 36 -12.85 8.36 10.93
CA LEU A 36 -11.45 8.78 10.90
C LEU A 36 -10.89 8.66 12.33
N ASP A 37 -10.20 7.57 12.59
CA ASP A 37 -9.49 7.30 13.82
C ASP A 37 -7.99 7.55 13.59
N ASP A 38 -7.49 8.67 14.07
CA ASP A 38 -6.08 9.06 13.96
C ASP A 38 -5.25 8.60 15.16
N ASP A 39 -5.88 8.12 16.23
CA ASP A 39 -5.24 7.81 17.51
C ASP A 39 -4.91 6.31 17.65
N ALA A 40 -5.83 5.42 17.27
CA ALA A 40 -5.64 3.98 17.39
C ALA A 40 -4.41 3.45 16.61
N PRO A 41 -4.10 3.91 15.39
CA PRO A 41 -2.89 3.49 14.68
C PRO A 41 -1.58 4.04 15.26
N GLY A 42 -1.62 5.03 16.15
CA GLY A 42 -0.44 5.64 16.74
C GLY A 42 0.49 6.27 15.68
N GLU A 43 1.73 5.81 15.64
CA GLU A 43 2.70 6.27 14.62
C GLU A 43 2.32 5.88 13.19
N TRP A 44 1.43 4.91 13.01
CA TRP A 44 0.91 4.41 11.72
C TRP A 44 -0.40 5.08 11.29
N ARG A 45 -0.75 6.22 11.89
CA ARG A 45 -1.84 7.05 11.34
C ARG A 45 -1.58 7.32 9.87
N ILE A 46 -2.64 7.39 9.07
CA ILE A 46 -2.51 7.55 7.61
C ILE A 46 -1.70 8.79 7.24
N GLY A 47 -0.76 8.62 6.31
CA GLY A 47 0.16 9.65 5.83
C GLY A 47 -0.51 10.69 4.92
N GLY A 48 0.25 11.71 4.54
CA GLY A 48 -0.25 12.82 3.72
C GLY A 48 -0.85 12.38 2.40
N ALA A 49 -0.16 11.50 1.66
CA ALA A 49 -0.63 11.00 0.37
C ALA A 49 -1.91 10.16 0.49
N GLN A 50 -2.00 9.31 1.53
CA GLN A 50 -3.21 8.52 1.81
C GLN A 50 -4.40 9.41 2.19
N ARG A 51 -4.18 10.52 2.94
CA ARG A 51 -5.23 11.49 3.27
C ARG A 51 -5.81 12.15 2.03
N TRP A 52 -4.95 12.52 1.09
CA TRP A 52 -5.40 13.06 -0.19
C TRP A 52 -6.28 12.05 -0.93
N TRP A 53 -5.84 10.80 -1.06
CA TRP A 53 -6.64 9.76 -1.71
C TRP A 53 -7.96 9.50 -0.99
N LEU A 54 -7.92 9.38 0.33
CA LEU A 54 -9.10 9.12 1.17
C LEU A 54 -10.17 10.20 0.98
N HIS A 55 -9.77 11.48 0.91
CA HIS A 55 -10.73 12.57 0.66
C HIS A 55 -11.54 12.31 -0.62
N HIS A 56 -10.87 12.04 -1.71
CA HIS A 56 -11.51 11.82 -3.01
C HIS A 56 -12.30 10.51 -3.04
N SER A 57 -11.78 9.46 -2.43
CA SER A 57 -12.44 8.15 -2.32
C SER A 57 -13.76 8.24 -1.53
N LEU A 58 -13.76 8.92 -0.39
CA LEU A 58 -14.98 9.14 0.40
C LEU A 58 -16.00 10.01 -0.34
N ALA A 59 -15.57 11.02 -1.06
CA ALA A 59 -16.46 11.83 -1.91
C ALA A 59 -17.11 10.99 -3.02
N ALA A 60 -16.32 10.12 -3.67
CA ALA A 60 -16.81 9.20 -4.71
C ALA A 60 -17.81 8.18 -4.13
N LEU A 61 -17.51 7.59 -2.97
CA LEU A 61 -18.38 6.64 -2.28
C LEU A 61 -19.69 7.30 -1.84
N ALA A 62 -19.64 8.51 -1.27
CA ALA A 62 -20.83 9.27 -0.89
C ALA A 62 -21.74 9.55 -2.10
N LYS A 63 -21.16 9.86 -3.27
CA LYS A 63 -21.89 10.02 -4.53
C LYS A 63 -22.54 8.70 -4.96
N GLY A 64 -21.83 7.56 -4.85
CA GLY A 64 -22.37 6.23 -5.16
C GLY A 64 -23.53 5.84 -4.26
N LEU A 65 -23.40 6.05 -2.94
CA LEU A 65 -24.48 5.81 -1.96
C LEU A 65 -25.69 6.69 -2.22
N LYS A 66 -25.49 7.98 -2.54
CA LYS A 66 -26.58 8.90 -2.89
C LYS A 66 -27.39 8.43 -4.11
N ALA A 67 -26.72 7.86 -5.11
CA ALA A 67 -27.39 7.29 -6.28
C ALA A 67 -28.23 6.04 -5.94
N LYS A 68 -28.01 5.44 -4.77
CA LYS A 68 -28.80 4.33 -4.19
C LYS A 68 -29.78 4.78 -3.11
N HIS A 69 -30.09 6.08 -3.03
CA HIS A 69 -30.95 6.71 -2.02
C HIS A 69 -30.48 6.51 -0.57
N SER A 70 -29.19 6.28 -0.40
CA SER A 70 -28.50 6.16 0.89
C SER A 70 -27.50 7.31 1.08
N ARG A 71 -26.81 7.35 2.19
CA ARG A 71 -25.77 8.36 2.45
C ARG A 71 -24.66 7.80 3.33
N LEU A 72 -23.46 8.38 3.19
CA LEU A 72 -22.32 8.08 4.04
C LEU A 72 -22.38 8.96 5.28
N ILE A 73 -22.28 8.35 6.45
CA ILE A 73 -22.10 9.03 7.73
C ILE A 73 -20.59 9.10 8.02
N LEU A 74 -20.13 10.30 8.30
CA LEU A 74 -18.74 10.57 8.65
C LEU A 74 -18.64 10.92 10.13
N ARG A 75 -17.70 10.30 10.84
CA ARG A 75 -17.42 10.58 12.24
C ARG A 75 -15.90 10.56 12.47
N ARG A 76 -15.42 11.29 13.47
CA ARG A 76 -14.02 11.32 13.87
C ARG A 76 -13.87 10.91 15.33
N GLY A 77 -12.80 10.17 15.65
CA GLY A 77 -12.45 9.74 17.01
C GLY A 77 -12.22 8.24 17.12
N ASP A 78 -12.15 7.73 18.35
CA ASP A 78 -12.00 6.32 18.64
C ASP A 78 -13.14 5.49 18.05
N ALA A 79 -12.77 4.53 17.19
CA ALA A 79 -13.75 3.80 16.39
C ALA A 79 -14.75 3.01 17.24
N VAL A 80 -14.31 2.40 18.34
CA VAL A 80 -15.16 1.59 19.22
C VAL A 80 -16.19 2.48 19.94
N SER A 81 -15.73 3.61 20.50
CA SER A 81 -16.59 4.56 21.19
C SER A 81 -17.62 5.17 20.24
N VAL A 82 -17.20 5.57 19.04
CA VAL A 82 -18.07 6.16 18.02
C VAL A 82 -19.12 5.16 17.55
N LEU A 83 -18.76 3.90 17.30
CA LEU A 83 -19.70 2.87 16.87
C LEU A 83 -20.74 2.55 17.95
N ARG A 84 -20.33 2.44 19.24
CA ARG A 84 -21.24 2.25 20.36
C ARG A 84 -22.22 3.42 20.49
N GLN A 85 -21.71 4.65 20.42
CA GLN A 85 -22.56 5.85 20.42
C GLN A 85 -23.57 5.84 19.26
N LEU A 86 -23.14 5.46 18.06
CA LEU A 86 -24.04 5.37 16.91
C LEU A 86 -25.11 4.28 17.08
N CYS A 87 -24.78 3.14 17.70
CA CYS A 87 -25.77 2.13 18.04
C CYS A 87 -26.82 2.69 19.02
N GLU A 88 -26.41 3.45 20.04
CA GLU A 88 -27.32 4.11 20.98
C GLU A 88 -28.17 5.18 20.30
N GLU A 89 -27.59 6.05 19.44
CA GLU A 89 -28.28 7.12 18.73
C GLU A 89 -29.33 6.58 17.75
N THR A 90 -29.09 5.43 17.13
CA THR A 90 -29.89 4.92 16.01
C THR A 90 -30.75 3.71 16.36
N GLY A 91 -30.50 3.09 17.50
CA GLY A 91 -31.09 1.80 17.86
C GLY A 91 -30.57 0.63 17.04
N ALA A 92 -29.41 0.77 16.40
CA ALA A 92 -28.79 -0.32 15.66
C ALA A 92 -28.35 -1.45 16.61
N ASP A 93 -28.67 -2.69 16.26
CA ASP A 93 -28.39 -3.89 17.06
C ASP A 93 -27.18 -4.68 16.54
N ALA A 94 -26.72 -4.40 15.33
CA ALA A 94 -25.57 -5.05 14.72
C ALA A 94 -24.69 -4.06 13.93
N ILE A 95 -23.38 -4.37 13.89
CA ILE A 95 -22.38 -3.70 13.09
C ILE A 95 -21.84 -4.70 12.09
N HIS A 96 -21.98 -4.46 10.80
CA HIS A 96 -21.36 -5.25 9.75
C HIS A 96 -20.09 -4.59 9.27
N ALA A 97 -19.00 -5.34 9.08
CA ALA A 97 -17.74 -4.83 8.57
C ALA A 97 -17.00 -5.90 7.77
N THR A 98 -16.15 -5.47 6.83
CA THR A 98 -15.19 -6.34 6.15
C THR A 98 -14.01 -6.62 7.11
N ARG A 99 -13.54 -7.86 7.17
CA ARG A 99 -12.37 -8.25 7.99
C ARG A 99 -11.11 -7.58 7.48
N HIS A 100 -10.34 -6.97 8.39
CA HIS A 100 -9.01 -6.42 8.15
C HIS A 100 -7.99 -7.00 9.12
N TYR A 101 -6.69 -6.79 8.85
CA TYR A 101 -5.62 -7.49 9.55
C TYR A 101 -4.62 -6.57 10.26
N GLU A 102 -4.76 -5.27 10.12
CA GLU A 102 -3.98 -4.28 10.83
C GLU A 102 -4.25 -4.35 12.34
N PRO A 103 -3.22 -4.23 13.20
CA PRO A 103 -3.34 -4.47 14.64
C PRO A 103 -4.44 -3.65 15.30
N TRP A 104 -4.50 -2.35 15.02
CA TRP A 104 -5.49 -1.43 15.60
C TRP A 104 -6.93 -1.79 15.24
N TRP A 105 -7.17 -2.30 14.04
CA TRP A 105 -8.53 -2.75 13.66
C TRP A 105 -8.87 -4.08 14.31
N ARG A 106 -7.90 -4.98 14.46
CA ARG A 106 -8.09 -6.25 15.18
C ARG A 106 -8.43 -6.02 16.64
N GLU A 107 -7.81 -5.04 17.28
CA GLU A 107 -8.11 -4.62 18.65
C GLU A 107 -9.53 -4.05 18.75
N ALA A 108 -9.91 -3.15 17.84
CA ALA A 108 -11.26 -2.60 17.79
C ALA A 108 -12.33 -3.68 17.50
N GLU A 109 -12.05 -4.62 16.59
CA GLU A 109 -12.93 -5.77 16.31
C GLU A 109 -13.13 -6.64 17.56
N ALA A 110 -12.07 -6.93 18.28
CA ALA A 110 -12.15 -7.68 19.54
C ALA A 110 -12.94 -6.94 20.64
N ALA A 111 -12.79 -5.61 20.73
CA ALA A 111 -13.48 -4.78 21.72
C ALA A 111 -14.99 -4.64 21.43
N LEU A 112 -15.42 -4.71 20.17
CA LEU A 112 -16.83 -4.69 19.76
C LEU A 112 -17.52 -6.04 20.01
N GLY A 113 -16.78 -7.13 19.97
CA GLY A 113 -17.25 -8.48 20.34
C GLY A 113 -18.47 -8.93 19.53
N HIS A 114 -19.51 -9.38 20.20
CA HIS A 114 -20.71 -9.97 19.59
C HIS A 114 -21.60 -8.97 18.81
N GLN A 115 -21.40 -7.67 18.98
CA GLN A 115 -22.09 -6.64 18.19
C GLN A 115 -21.58 -6.57 16.76
N LEU A 116 -20.37 -7.09 16.49
CA LEU A 116 -19.69 -7.02 15.19
C LEU A 116 -19.83 -8.33 14.43
N VAL A 117 -20.33 -8.22 13.20
CA VAL A 117 -20.40 -9.30 12.21
C VAL A 117 -19.35 -9.04 11.13
N LEU A 118 -18.30 -9.88 11.10
CA LEU A 118 -17.20 -9.75 10.15
C LEU A 118 -17.45 -10.57 8.89
N HIS A 119 -17.14 -9.97 7.74
CA HIS A 119 -17.27 -10.55 6.42
C HIS A 119 -15.91 -10.59 5.70
N ASP A 120 -15.64 -11.68 4.98
CA ASP A 120 -14.42 -11.80 4.17
C ASP A 120 -14.63 -11.19 2.80
N GLY A 121 -13.69 -10.34 2.33
CA GLY A 121 -13.85 -9.64 1.05
C GLY A 121 -12.67 -8.76 0.64
N ASP A 122 -11.66 -8.64 1.47
CA ASP A 122 -10.46 -7.83 1.22
C ASP A 122 -9.22 -8.65 0.84
N ARG A 123 -9.33 -9.97 0.81
CA ARG A 123 -8.28 -10.91 0.42
C ARG A 123 -8.82 -11.95 -0.55
N LEU A 124 -7.94 -12.70 -1.21
CA LEU A 124 -8.32 -13.81 -2.09
C LEU A 124 -8.92 -14.96 -1.30
N ALA A 125 -8.37 -15.24 -0.12
CA ALA A 125 -8.89 -16.20 0.83
C ALA A 125 -8.91 -15.59 2.24
N ARG A 126 -9.64 -16.21 3.16
CA ARG A 126 -9.51 -15.88 4.58
C ARG A 126 -8.12 -16.26 5.05
N VAL A 127 -7.37 -15.32 5.60
CA VAL A 127 -5.95 -15.51 5.91
C VAL A 127 -5.72 -16.60 6.95
N GLU A 128 -6.64 -16.73 7.92
CA GLU A 128 -6.61 -17.75 8.96
C GLU A 128 -6.80 -19.18 8.41
N ASP A 129 -7.35 -19.34 7.20
CA ASP A 129 -7.57 -20.66 6.59
C ASP A 129 -6.34 -21.11 5.79
N VAL A 130 -5.41 -20.21 5.46
CA VAL A 130 -4.18 -20.50 4.71
C VAL A 130 -3.00 -20.64 5.66
N THR A 131 -2.89 -21.81 6.29
CA THR A 131 -1.89 -22.07 7.34
C THR A 131 -0.99 -23.25 6.99
N THR A 132 0.14 -23.35 7.69
CA THR A 132 1.00 -24.54 7.66
C THR A 132 0.27 -25.74 8.25
N GLY A 133 0.78 -26.96 8.05
CA GLY A 133 0.24 -28.17 8.69
C GLY A 133 0.21 -28.12 10.23
N ALA A 134 0.93 -27.17 10.85
CA ALA A 134 0.89 -26.91 12.30
C ALA A 134 -0.11 -25.81 12.70
N GLY A 135 -0.93 -25.31 11.77
CA GLY A 135 -1.91 -24.24 12.02
C GLY A 135 -1.32 -22.86 12.23
N THR A 136 -0.08 -22.61 11.79
CA THR A 136 0.60 -21.32 11.91
C THR A 136 0.69 -20.60 10.58
N PRO A 137 0.75 -19.25 10.53
CA PRO A 137 0.99 -18.50 9.31
C PRO A 137 2.32 -18.87 8.66
N PHE A 138 2.36 -18.81 7.32
CA PHE A 138 3.58 -19.06 6.56
C PHE A 138 4.59 -17.93 6.74
N LYS A 139 5.88 -18.28 6.76
CA LYS A 139 7.01 -17.34 6.82
C LYS A 139 7.71 -17.16 5.46
N VAL A 140 7.35 -17.98 4.46
CA VAL A 140 7.96 -18.01 3.13
C VAL A 140 6.87 -17.91 2.07
N PHE A 141 6.96 -16.91 1.19
CA PHE A 141 5.93 -16.63 0.19
C PHE A 141 5.68 -17.80 -0.77
N SER A 142 6.72 -18.48 -1.24
CA SER A 142 6.54 -19.60 -2.19
C SER A 142 5.73 -20.75 -1.60
N SER A 143 5.91 -21.05 -0.32
CA SER A 143 5.13 -22.07 0.39
C SER A 143 3.70 -21.61 0.64
N PHE A 144 3.52 -20.35 1.01
CA PHE A 144 2.21 -19.72 1.15
C PHE A 144 1.43 -19.77 -0.17
N TRP A 145 2.07 -19.33 -1.27
CA TRP A 145 1.44 -19.35 -2.59
C TRP A 145 0.93 -20.73 -2.98
N LYS A 146 1.72 -21.77 -2.72
CA LYS A 146 1.29 -23.15 -2.98
C LYS A 146 0.03 -23.52 -2.19
N ALA A 147 -0.03 -23.17 -0.91
CA ALA A 147 -1.19 -23.42 -0.07
C ALA A 147 -2.41 -22.58 -0.49
N LEU A 148 -2.20 -21.28 -0.79
CA LEU A 148 -3.29 -20.42 -1.26
C LEU A 148 -3.99 -20.96 -2.51
N GLN A 149 -3.28 -21.63 -3.42
CA GLN A 149 -3.86 -22.18 -4.64
C GLN A 149 -4.97 -23.22 -4.35
N GLU A 150 -4.97 -23.87 -3.19
CA GLU A 150 -6.01 -24.82 -2.76
C GLU A 150 -7.33 -24.11 -2.40
N HIS A 151 -7.28 -22.80 -2.17
CA HIS A 151 -8.42 -21.93 -1.86
C HIS A 151 -8.90 -21.12 -3.07
N LEU A 152 -8.31 -21.32 -4.25
CA LEU A 152 -8.70 -20.63 -5.49
C LEU A 152 -9.55 -21.53 -6.40
N PRO A 153 -10.50 -21.00 -7.18
CA PRO A 153 -10.85 -19.57 -7.27
C PRO A 153 -11.55 -19.04 -6.01
N PRO A 154 -11.41 -17.74 -5.71
CA PRO A 154 -12.19 -17.12 -4.65
C PRO A 154 -13.68 -17.08 -5.04
N PRO A 155 -14.61 -16.84 -4.09
CA PRO A 155 -16.02 -16.66 -4.39
C PRO A 155 -16.26 -15.61 -5.50
N GLU A 156 -17.31 -15.81 -6.30
CA GLU A 156 -17.69 -14.84 -7.35
C GLU A 156 -18.01 -13.46 -6.71
N PRO A 157 -17.64 -12.35 -7.37
CA PRO A 157 -17.92 -11.01 -6.87
C PRO A 157 -19.43 -10.76 -6.73
N LEU A 158 -19.82 -10.18 -5.61
CA LEU A 158 -21.22 -9.85 -5.34
C LEU A 158 -21.65 -8.60 -6.13
N PRO A 159 -22.85 -8.60 -6.73
CA PRO A 159 -23.37 -7.39 -7.36
C PRO A 159 -23.68 -6.32 -6.32
N ILE A 160 -23.70 -5.06 -6.75
CA ILE A 160 -24.19 -3.95 -5.91
C ILE A 160 -25.65 -4.24 -5.52
N PRO A 161 -26.06 -4.15 -4.25
CA PRO A 161 -27.43 -4.31 -3.83
C PRO A 161 -28.39 -3.43 -4.65
N ARG A 162 -29.51 -4.00 -5.09
CA ARG A 162 -30.50 -3.24 -5.86
C ARG A 162 -31.06 -2.08 -5.04
N THR A 163 -31.31 -2.34 -3.76
CA THR A 163 -31.86 -1.38 -2.81
C THR A 163 -30.98 -1.39 -1.55
N ILE A 164 -30.66 -0.21 -1.04
CA ILE A 164 -30.10 -0.01 0.29
C ILE A 164 -31.16 0.77 1.06
N ALA A 165 -31.92 0.05 1.90
CA ALA A 165 -33.01 0.67 2.65
C ALA A 165 -32.45 1.74 3.60
N ALA A 166 -33.05 2.93 3.59
CA ALA A 166 -32.67 4.01 4.49
C ALA A 166 -33.30 3.79 5.89
N PRO A 167 -32.64 4.23 6.97
CA PRO A 167 -33.24 4.27 8.30
C PRO A 167 -34.31 5.37 8.35
N ASP A 168 -35.21 5.30 9.32
CA ASP A 168 -36.23 6.33 9.56
C ASP A 168 -35.60 7.68 9.90
N HIS A 169 -34.52 7.65 10.66
CA HIS A 169 -33.76 8.82 11.07
C HIS A 169 -32.25 8.59 10.84
N TRP A 170 -31.61 9.57 10.22
CA TRP A 170 -30.17 9.57 10.02
C TRP A 170 -29.46 10.21 11.23
N PRO A 171 -28.37 9.61 11.75
CA PRO A 171 -27.55 10.27 12.76
C PRO A 171 -26.83 11.48 12.15
N LYS A 172 -26.32 12.35 13.01
CA LYS A 172 -25.47 13.47 12.59
C LYS A 172 -24.24 12.95 11.85
N SER A 173 -23.72 13.73 10.92
CA SER A 173 -22.52 13.43 10.17
C SER A 173 -21.61 14.65 10.14
N ASP A 174 -20.31 14.43 10.27
CA ASP A 174 -19.31 15.47 9.97
C ASP A 174 -19.39 15.81 8.47
N THR A 175 -18.83 16.96 8.09
CA THR A 175 -18.56 17.28 6.69
C THR A 175 -17.16 16.87 6.31
N LEU A 176 -16.96 16.33 5.12
CA LEU A 176 -15.65 15.86 4.67
C LEU A 176 -14.63 16.98 4.61
N THR A 177 -15.04 18.20 4.33
CA THR A 177 -14.18 19.40 4.29
C THR A 177 -13.60 19.75 5.66
N ASP A 178 -14.36 19.53 6.74
CA ASP A 178 -13.93 19.84 8.11
C ASP A 178 -12.79 18.92 8.59
N TRP A 179 -12.60 17.79 7.93
CA TRP A 179 -11.50 16.88 8.23
C TRP A 179 -10.13 17.36 7.75
N ALA A 180 -10.11 18.38 6.86
CA ALA A 180 -8.88 18.98 6.32
C ALA A 180 -7.86 17.94 5.82
N LEU A 181 -8.33 16.92 5.11
CA LEU A 181 -7.48 15.83 4.59
C LEU A 181 -6.57 16.30 3.43
N LEU A 182 -6.98 17.34 2.72
CA LEU A 182 -6.19 17.90 1.62
C LEU A 182 -5.13 18.87 2.13
N PRO A 183 -3.91 18.85 1.56
CA PRO A 183 -2.89 19.83 1.91
C PRO A 183 -3.28 21.22 1.40
N SER A 184 -2.94 22.26 2.16
CA SER A 184 -3.30 23.63 1.80
C SER A 184 -2.14 24.63 1.83
N LYS A 185 -1.16 24.44 2.73
CA LYS A 185 -0.03 25.37 2.90
C LYS A 185 1.25 24.64 3.33
N PRO A 186 2.12 24.27 2.41
CA PRO A 186 1.94 24.32 0.95
C PRO A 186 1.01 23.22 0.45
N ASP A 187 0.34 23.45 -0.68
CA ASP A 187 -0.27 22.36 -1.45
C ASP A 187 0.83 21.67 -2.25
N TRP A 188 1.21 20.48 -1.76
CA TRP A 188 2.21 19.62 -2.39
C TRP A 188 1.60 18.56 -3.29
N SER A 189 0.27 18.45 -3.35
CA SER A 189 -0.44 17.39 -4.08
C SER A 189 -0.77 17.74 -5.54
N GLY A 190 -0.26 18.85 -6.06
CA GLY A 190 -0.60 19.36 -7.39
C GLY A 190 -0.45 18.34 -8.53
N GLY A 191 0.55 17.44 -8.47
CA GLY A 191 0.75 16.39 -9.48
C GLY A 191 -0.16 15.17 -9.32
N PHE A 192 -0.79 14.98 -8.15
CA PHE A 192 -1.57 13.75 -7.90
C PHE A 192 -2.82 13.67 -8.77
N GLY A 193 -3.52 14.78 -8.95
CA GLY A 193 -4.74 14.84 -9.77
C GLY A 193 -4.52 14.62 -11.26
N GLU A 194 -3.28 14.72 -11.75
CA GLU A 194 -2.91 14.41 -13.13
C GLU A 194 -2.77 12.89 -13.33
N ASP A 195 -2.29 12.18 -12.31
CA ASP A 195 -2.00 10.75 -12.36
C ASP A 195 -3.15 9.87 -11.88
N TRP A 196 -4.05 10.40 -11.03
CA TRP A 196 -4.97 9.59 -10.26
C TRP A 196 -6.42 10.11 -10.25
N VAL A 197 -7.34 9.18 -10.40
CA VAL A 197 -8.78 9.39 -10.20
C VAL A 197 -9.27 8.39 -9.15
N PRO A 198 -9.27 8.74 -7.85
CA PRO A 198 -9.77 7.85 -6.80
C PRO A 198 -11.26 7.53 -6.95
N GLY A 199 -11.65 6.33 -6.52
CA GLY A 199 -13.03 5.87 -6.48
C GLY A 199 -13.30 4.60 -7.28
N GLU A 200 -14.35 3.89 -6.88
CA GLU A 200 -14.75 2.58 -7.41
C GLU A 200 -14.97 2.58 -8.94
N ALA A 201 -15.51 3.64 -9.50
CA ALA A 201 -15.82 3.70 -10.95
C ALA A 201 -14.53 3.60 -11.80
N GLU A 202 -13.49 4.35 -11.44
CA GLU A 202 -12.20 4.28 -12.11
C GLU A 202 -11.50 2.94 -11.86
N ALA A 203 -11.55 2.43 -10.62
CA ALA A 203 -11.02 1.12 -10.29
C ALA A 203 -11.61 0.02 -11.18
N LEU A 204 -12.93 0.00 -11.35
CA LEU A 204 -13.63 -0.96 -12.21
C LEU A 204 -13.30 -0.75 -13.70
N ALA A 205 -13.12 0.48 -14.15
CA ALA A 205 -12.71 0.77 -15.52
C ALA A 205 -11.31 0.20 -15.80
N LYS A 206 -10.35 0.40 -14.89
CA LYS A 206 -9.01 -0.18 -14.97
C LYS A 206 -9.04 -1.72 -14.95
N VAL A 207 -9.85 -2.33 -14.08
CA VAL A 207 -10.03 -3.80 -14.04
C VAL A 207 -10.56 -4.32 -15.37
N LYS A 208 -11.46 -3.61 -16.02
CA LYS A 208 -12.01 -4.01 -17.34
C LYS A 208 -10.96 -3.93 -18.46
N GLN A 209 -10.05 -2.96 -18.39
CA GLN A 209 -9.00 -2.76 -19.39
C GLN A 209 -7.81 -3.71 -19.20
N TRP A 210 -7.39 -3.93 -17.96
CA TRP A 210 -6.18 -4.67 -17.60
C TRP A 210 -6.02 -6.06 -18.24
N PRO A 211 -7.07 -6.89 -18.43
CA PRO A 211 -6.94 -8.20 -19.07
C PRO A 211 -6.40 -8.19 -20.51
N ALA A 212 -6.40 -7.03 -21.18
CA ALA A 212 -5.79 -6.89 -22.51
C ALA A 212 -4.25 -6.80 -22.44
N ASP A 213 -3.71 -6.31 -21.31
CA ASP A 213 -2.28 -5.99 -21.15
C ASP A 213 -1.52 -6.99 -20.28
N VAL A 214 -2.23 -7.87 -19.56
CA VAL A 214 -1.64 -8.74 -18.53
C VAL A 214 -0.68 -9.81 -19.09
N GLY A 215 -0.82 -10.22 -20.35
CA GLY A 215 -0.04 -11.30 -20.95
C GLY A 215 1.48 -11.04 -21.00
N ASP A 216 1.91 -9.77 -21.09
CA ASP A 216 3.33 -9.38 -21.10
C ASP A 216 3.80 -8.78 -19.76
N TYR A 217 2.98 -8.91 -18.72
CA TYR A 217 3.21 -8.31 -17.41
C TYR A 217 4.54 -8.75 -16.77
N ASP A 218 4.93 -10.03 -16.86
CA ASP A 218 6.14 -10.53 -16.19
C ASP A 218 7.43 -9.84 -16.69
N ARG A 219 7.48 -9.48 -17.96
CA ARG A 219 8.55 -8.71 -18.57
C ARG A 219 8.40 -7.21 -18.25
N ARG A 220 7.26 -6.62 -18.66
CA ARG A 220 7.03 -5.17 -18.64
C ARG A 220 7.00 -4.57 -17.24
N ARG A 221 6.55 -5.35 -16.22
CA ARG A 221 6.57 -4.90 -14.82
C ARG A 221 7.95 -4.51 -14.29
N ASN A 222 9.02 -4.88 -14.99
CA ASN A 222 10.39 -4.60 -14.60
C ASN A 222 10.98 -3.36 -15.30
N LEU A 223 10.30 -2.85 -16.33
CA LEU A 223 10.78 -1.76 -17.18
C LEU A 223 10.13 -0.44 -16.75
N PRO A 224 10.86 0.44 -16.00
CA PRO A 224 10.25 1.65 -15.47
C PRO A 224 9.90 2.69 -16.54
N SER A 225 10.53 2.60 -17.72
CA SER A 225 10.21 3.45 -18.88
C SER A 225 8.92 3.02 -19.63
N GLU A 226 8.31 1.87 -19.26
CA GLU A 226 7.10 1.37 -19.88
C GLU A 226 5.90 1.41 -18.93
N GLU A 227 4.70 1.70 -19.44
CA GLU A 227 3.43 1.52 -18.72
C GLU A 227 3.06 0.01 -18.66
N GLY A 228 3.82 -0.76 -17.89
CA GLY A 228 3.74 -2.21 -17.79
C GLY A 228 2.99 -2.74 -16.56
N THR A 229 2.29 -1.88 -15.81
CA THR A 229 1.57 -2.24 -14.58
C THR A 229 0.12 -1.79 -14.62
N SER A 230 -0.74 -2.44 -13.84
CA SER A 230 -2.17 -2.11 -13.79
C SER A 230 -2.49 -0.77 -13.12
N ARG A 231 -1.56 -0.21 -12.36
CA ARG A 231 -1.79 0.98 -11.53
C ARG A 231 -3.01 0.85 -10.59
N LEU A 232 -3.34 -0.40 -10.17
CA LEU A 232 -4.47 -0.71 -9.28
C LEU A 232 -4.09 -0.75 -7.80
N SER A 233 -2.81 -0.59 -7.44
CA SER A 233 -2.38 -0.70 -6.04
C SER A 233 -3.08 0.28 -5.09
N PRO A 234 -3.32 1.58 -5.43
CA PRO A 234 -4.07 2.47 -4.54
C PRO A 234 -5.54 2.07 -4.42
N HIS A 235 -6.18 1.67 -5.51
CA HIS A 235 -7.56 1.22 -5.50
C HIS A 235 -7.77 -0.04 -4.66
N LEU A 236 -6.79 -0.98 -4.70
CA LEU A 236 -6.79 -2.17 -3.84
C LEU A 236 -6.52 -1.82 -2.37
N HIS A 237 -5.63 -0.85 -2.10
CA HIS A 237 -5.31 -0.41 -0.75
C HIS A 237 -6.52 0.25 -0.07
N HIS A 238 -7.19 1.19 -0.77
CA HIS A 238 -8.39 1.84 -0.24
C HIS A 238 -9.66 0.98 -0.40
N GLY A 239 -9.54 -0.20 -0.99
CA GLY A 239 -10.63 -1.15 -1.17
C GLY A 239 -11.72 -0.68 -2.11
N GLU A 240 -11.40 0.18 -3.06
CA GLU A 240 -12.29 0.64 -4.15
C GLU A 240 -12.57 -0.48 -5.16
N VAL A 241 -11.76 -1.53 -5.13
CA VAL A 241 -11.97 -2.79 -5.84
C VAL A 241 -11.47 -3.94 -4.98
N SER A 242 -12.16 -5.08 -5.02
CA SER A 242 -11.73 -6.28 -4.32
C SER A 242 -10.70 -7.09 -5.13
N PRO A 243 -9.78 -7.82 -4.47
CA PRO A 243 -8.90 -8.77 -5.15
C PRO A 243 -9.70 -9.89 -5.86
N ARG A 244 -10.89 -10.24 -5.38
CA ARG A 244 -11.77 -11.23 -6.03
C ARG A 244 -12.26 -10.74 -7.38
N THR A 245 -12.73 -9.48 -7.47
CA THR A 245 -13.16 -8.86 -8.73
C THR A 245 -12.04 -8.88 -9.76
N LEU A 246 -10.80 -8.56 -9.33
CA LEU A 246 -9.65 -8.58 -10.21
C LEU A 246 -9.25 -10.00 -10.63
N TYR A 247 -9.31 -10.96 -9.72
CA TYR A 247 -9.06 -12.38 -10.02
C TYR A 247 -10.02 -12.89 -11.11
N HIS A 248 -11.32 -12.66 -10.94
CA HIS A 248 -12.34 -13.13 -11.89
C HIS A 248 -12.28 -12.40 -13.24
N ALA A 249 -11.88 -11.13 -13.28
CA ALA A 249 -11.65 -10.40 -14.52
C ALA A 249 -10.51 -11.01 -15.37
N LEU A 250 -9.55 -11.68 -14.74
CA LEU A 250 -8.43 -12.36 -15.40
C LEU A 250 -8.71 -13.80 -15.77
N ARG A 251 -9.86 -14.36 -15.37
CA ARG A 251 -10.22 -15.76 -15.64
C ARG A 251 -10.22 -16.05 -17.14
N GLY A 252 -9.55 -17.13 -17.52
CA GLY A 252 -9.45 -17.54 -18.93
C GLY A 252 -8.46 -16.74 -19.78
N LYS A 253 -7.71 -15.82 -19.20
CA LYS A 253 -6.60 -15.14 -19.88
C LYS A 253 -5.30 -15.91 -19.71
N ALA A 254 -4.45 -15.87 -20.73
CA ALA A 254 -3.13 -16.48 -20.67
C ALA A 254 -2.17 -15.63 -19.81
N ASP A 255 -1.14 -16.26 -19.28
CA ASP A 255 0.01 -15.64 -18.61
C ASP A 255 -0.33 -14.70 -17.42
N THR A 256 -1.46 -14.94 -16.76
CA THR A 256 -1.92 -14.15 -15.63
C THR A 256 -1.21 -14.48 -14.30
N MET A 257 -0.57 -15.63 -14.23
CA MET A 257 0.01 -16.16 -12.98
C MET A 257 1.02 -15.22 -12.31
N PRO A 258 1.95 -14.56 -13.04
CA PRO A 258 2.86 -13.59 -12.43
C PRO A 258 2.12 -12.44 -11.74
N TYR A 259 1.03 -11.96 -12.33
CA TYR A 259 0.23 -10.88 -11.75
C TYR A 259 -0.59 -11.35 -10.54
N LEU A 260 -1.22 -12.52 -10.61
CA LEU A 260 -1.97 -13.09 -9.48
C LEU A 260 -1.08 -13.33 -8.26
N ARG A 261 0.18 -13.69 -8.47
CA ARG A 261 1.16 -13.79 -7.37
C ARG A 261 1.44 -12.46 -6.68
N GLU A 262 1.42 -11.34 -7.41
CA GLU A 262 1.57 -10.02 -6.79
C GLU A 262 0.35 -9.65 -5.95
N ILE A 263 -0.85 -10.04 -6.38
CA ILE A 263 -2.06 -9.86 -5.56
C ILE A 263 -1.98 -10.73 -4.30
N ALA A 264 -1.50 -11.97 -4.41
CA ALA A 264 -1.35 -12.89 -3.29
C ALA A 264 -0.34 -12.42 -2.22
N TRP A 265 0.59 -11.49 -2.56
CA TRP A 265 1.44 -10.86 -1.55
C TRP A 265 0.64 -10.12 -0.48
N ARG A 266 -0.51 -9.56 -0.80
CA ARG A 266 -1.40 -8.90 0.17
C ARG A 266 -1.91 -9.88 1.23
N ASP A 267 -2.28 -11.10 0.79
CA ASP A 267 -2.74 -12.18 1.68
C ASP A 267 -1.58 -12.70 2.54
N PHE A 268 -0.40 -12.89 1.95
CA PHE A 268 0.79 -13.31 2.68
C PHE A 268 1.21 -12.31 3.76
N THR A 269 1.25 -11.02 3.44
CA THR A 269 1.65 -9.99 4.40
C THR A 269 0.64 -9.86 5.54
N ALA A 270 -0.65 -10.04 5.29
CA ALA A 270 -1.67 -10.12 6.34
C ALA A 270 -1.43 -11.31 7.29
N GLY A 271 -1.01 -12.47 6.75
CA GLY A 271 -0.59 -13.63 7.57
C GLY A 271 0.62 -13.33 8.44
N VAL A 272 1.58 -12.56 7.93
CA VAL A 272 2.73 -12.09 8.73
C VAL A 272 2.28 -11.18 9.87
N LEU A 273 1.35 -10.25 9.61
CA LEU A 273 0.79 -9.36 10.65
C LEU A 273 0.00 -10.11 11.72
N LEU A 274 -0.74 -11.16 11.35
CA LEU A 274 -1.42 -12.01 12.33
C LEU A 274 -0.43 -12.69 13.28
N ALA A 275 0.72 -13.11 12.78
CA ALA A 275 1.77 -13.75 13.58
C ALA A 275 2.59 -12.72 14.40
N MET A 276 2.77 -11.53 13.89
CA MET A 276 3.63 -10.48 14.44
C MET A 276 3.00 -9.11 14.18
N PRO A 277 2.05 -8.66 15.04
CA PRO A 277 1.34 -7.38 14.84
C PRO A 277 2.27 -6.16 14.77
N ASP A 278 3.38 -6.19 15.50
CA ASP A 278 4.36 -5.10 15.58
C ASP A 278 5.41 -5.14 14.45
N TYR A 279 5.15 -5.86 13.36
CA TYR A 279 6.15 -6.10 12.30
C TYR A 279 6.70 -4.81 11.67
N GLY A 280 5.96 -3.72 11.67
CA GLY A 280 6.43 -2.41 11.21
C GLY A 280 7.46 -1.75 12.14
N THR A 281 7.57 -2.19 13.39
CA THR A 281 8.49 -1.59 14.38
C THR A 281 9.64 -2.51 14.79
N ILE A 282 9.45 -3.83 14.74
CA ILE A 282 10.44 -4.83 15.17
C ILE A 282 11.02 -5.59 13.97
N ASN A 283 12.25 -6.09 14.10
CA ASN A 283 12.78 -6.99 13.07
C ASN A 283 12.10 -8.36 13.15
N GLY A 284 11.67 -8.91 12.03
CA GLY A 284 11.09 -10.25 11.94
C GLY A 284 12.05 -11.35 12.41
N ARG A 285 13.37 -11.06 12.35
CA ARG A 285 14.44 -11.88 12.92
C ARG A 285 15.26 -11.05 13.90
N ARG A 286 15.07 -11.29 15.18
CA ARG A 286 15.62 -10.51 16.30
C ARG A 286 17.15 -10.44 16.34
N GLN A 287 17.85 -11.39 15.74
CA GLN A 287 19.33 -11.33 15.60
C GLN A 287 19.82 -10.05 14.90
N TYR A 288 18.97 -9.37 14.13
CA TYR A 288 19.29 -8.12 13.44
C TYR A 288 18.96 -6.86 14.24
N ASP A 289 18.47 -6.98 15.48
CA ASP A 289 18.24 -5.81 16.35
C ASP A 289 19.56 -5.08 16.68
N ALA A 290 20.69 -5.80 16.66
CA ALA A 290 22.02 -5.26 16.88
C ALA A 290 22.69 -4.69 15.61
N MET A 291 21.96 -4.52 14.49
CA MET A 291 22.53 -3.96 13.26
C MET A 291 23.07 -2.55 13.49
N PRO A 292 24.36 -2.29 13.20
CA PRO A 292 25.00 -1.00 13.46
C PRO A 292 24.62 0.03 12.38
N TRP A 293 23.35 0.45 12.38
CA TRP A 293 22.89 1.49 11.48
C TRP A 293 23.62 2.81 11.72
N ARG A 294 23.90 3.54 10.65
CA ARG A 294 24.49 4.88 10.76
C ARG A 294 23.48 5.85 11.36
N THR A 295 23.98 6.68 12.27
CA THR A 295 23.22 7.74 12.95
C THR A 295 24.00 9.06 12.89
N GLY A 296 23.44 10.13 13.49
CA GLY A 296 24.09 11.43 13.60
C GLY A 296 23.92 12.33 12.36
N ALA A 297 24.62 13.46 12.34
CA ALA A 297 24.41 14.53 11.37
C ALA A 297 24.68 14.10 9.91
N ALA A 298 25.70 13.28 9.69
CA ALA A 298 26.01 12.80 8.34
C ALA A 298 24.93 11.88 7.79
N ALA A 299 24.44 10.93 8.60
CA ALA A 299 23.34 10.04 8.20
C ALA A 299 22.06 10.82 7.92
N LYS A 300 21.75 11.85 8.73
CA LYS A 300 20.58 12.73 8.51
C LYS A 300 20.68 13.53 7.20
N ARG A 301 21.86 14.03 6.84
CA ARG A 301 22.08 14.70 5.55
C ARG A 301 21.87 13.74 4.38
N ASP A 302 22.39 12.52 4.48
CA ASP A 302 22.28 11.51 3.44
C ASP A 302 20.83 11.03 3.30
N LEU A 303 20.11 10.84 4.42
CA LEU A 303 18.67 10.55 4.42
C LEU A 303 17.87 11.65 3.71
N LYS A 304 18.15 12.91 4.03
CA LYS A 304 17.48 14.04 3.38
C LYS A 304 17.79 14.10 1.87
N ALA A 305 19.04 13.82 1.47
CA ALA A 305 19.41 13.76 0.06
C ALA A 305 18.66 12.64 -0.67
N TRP A 306 18.48 11.47 -0.04
CA TRP A 306 17.69 10.36 -0.56
C TRP A 306 16.21 10.75 -0.68
N GLN A 307 15.60 11.31 0.36
CA GLN A 307 14.20 11.78 0.35
C GLN A 307 13.92 12.80 -0.76
N GLN A 308 14.91 13.64 -1.08
CA GLN A 308 14.79 14.70 -2.09
C GLN A 308 15.20 14.27 -3.51
N GLY A 309 15.62 13.01 -3.72
CA GLY A 309 16.14 12.58 -5.01
C GLY A 309 17.37 13.35 -5.44
N ARG A 310 18.39 13.45 -4.56
CA ARG A 310 19.63 14.19 -4.73
C ARG A 310 20.85 13.38 -4.28
N THR A 311 20.85 12.09 -4.59
CA THR A 311 21.91 11.15 -4.16
C THR A 311 23.08 11.10 -5.13
N GLY A 312 22.91 11.60 -6.36
CA GLY A 312 23.86 11.43 -7.47
C GLY A 312 23.77 10.06 -8.13
N TYR A 313 22.74 9.29 -7.83
CA TYR A 313 22.39 8.04 -8.50
C TYR A 313 21.08 8.22 -9.28
N PRO A 314 21.14 8.39 -10.62
CA PRO A 314 20.00 8.85 -11.42
C PRO A 314 18.72 8.05 -11.22
N ILE A 315 18.79 6.71 -11.21
CA ILE A 315 17.61 5.85 -11.02
C ILE A 315 17.00 5.99 -9.62
N VAL A 316 17.82 6.20 -8.58
CA VAL A 316 17.34 6.44 -7.20
C VAL A 316 16.67 7.81 -7.12
N ASP A 317 17.32 8.83 -7.68
CA ASP A 317 16.84 10.20 -7.67
C ASP A 317 15.52 10.33 -8.46
N ALA A 318 15.43 9.69 -9.62
CA ALA A 318 14.21 9.60 -10.42
C ALA A 318 13.06 8.98 -9.61
N GLY A 319 13.32 7.86 -8.93
CA GLY A 319 12.31 7.20 -8.12
C GLY A 319 11.79 8.05 -6.97
N MET A 320 12.69 8.72 -6.24
CA MET A 320 12.29 9.55 -5.11
C MET A 320 11.56 10.82 -5.55
N ARG A 321 11.88 11.37 -6.72
CA ARG A 321 11.15 12.51 -7.31
C ARG A 321 9.78 12.09 -7.84
N GLN A 322 9.66 10.92 -8.49
CA GLN A 322 8.36 10.36 -8.86
C GLN A 322 7.48 10.19 -7.64
N LEU A 323 8.01 9.56 -6.57
CA LEU A 323 7.30 9.37 -5.31
C LEU A 323 6.72 10.67 -4.78
N TRP A 324 7.54 11.72 -4.72
CA TRP A 324 7.11 13.03 -4.19
C TRP A 324 6.06 13.69 -5.08
N THR A 325 6.19 13.61 -6.39
CA THR A 325 5.33 14.31 -7.35
C THR A 325 3.98 13.62 -7.54
N SER A 326 3.97 12.27 -7.59
CA SER A 326 2.78 11.50 -7.95
C SER A 326 2.19 10.66 -6.81
N GLY A 327 2.85 10.61 -5.64
CA GLY A 327 2.44 9.72 -4.55
C GLY A 327 2.66 8.24 -4.86
N TRP A 328 3.43 7.91 -5.90
CA TRP A 328 3.67 6.55 -6.33
C TRP A 328 5.08 6.39 -6.90
N ILE A 329 5.59 5.16 -6.90
CA ILE A 329 6.89 4.84 -7.44
C ILE A 329 6.85 3.44 -8.06
N HIS A 330 7.41 3.29 -9.26
CA HIS A 330 7.49 2.03 -9.96
C HIS A 330 8.15 0.94 -9.09
N ASN A 331 7.55 -0.26 -8.99
CA ASN A 331 7.99 -1.30 -8.04
C ASN A 331 9.48 -1.64 -8.14
N ARG A 332 10.03 -1.78 -9.35
CA ARG A 332 11.47 -2.05 -9.53
C ARG A 332 12.33 -0.92 -8.96
N VAL A 333 11.94 0.31 -9.18
CA VAL A 333 12.64 1.50 -8.66
C VAL A 333 12.46 1.62 -7.15
N ARG A 334 11.27 1.30 -6.62
CA ARG A 334 10.99 1.21 -5.17
C ARG A 334 12.01 0.29 -4.48
N MET A 335 12.26 -0.89 -5.04
CA MET A 335 13.24 -1.84 -4.51
C MET A 335 14.67 -1.30 -4.58
N ILE A 336 15.06 -0.64 -5.69
CA ILE A 336 16.41 -0.07 -5.86
C ILE A 336 16.64 1.07 -4.87
N ALA A 337 15.69 2.00 -4.75
CA ALA A 337 15.78 3.14 -3.83
C ALA A 337 15.80 2.70 -2.36
N ALA A 338 14.99 1.71 -1.98
CA ALA A 338 15.01 1.13 -0.64
C ALA A 338 16.33 0.40 -0.35
N SER A 339 16.83 -0.41 -1.30
CA SER A 339 18.14 -1.07 -1.18
C SER A 339 19.28 -0.05 -1.06
N PHE A 340 19.21 1.08 -1.75
CA PHE A 340 20.19 2.15 -1.64
C PHE A 340 20.21 2.73 -0.22
N LEU A 341 19.07 3.06 0.35
CA LEU A 341 18.98 3.56 1.72
C LEU A 341 19.63 2.60 2.72
N VAL A 342 19.22 1.34 2.71
CA VAL A 342 19.62 0.39 3.75
C VAL A 342 21.01 -0.22 3.52
N LYS A 343 21.45 -0.37 2.27
CA LYS A 343 22.74 -1.02 1.94
C LYS A 343 23.83 -0.02 1.59
N HIS A 344 23.54 1.02 0.77
CA HIS A 344 24.54 2.02 0.43
C HIS A 344 24.70 3.05 1.52
N LEU A 345 23.61 3.60 2.06
CA LEU A 345 23.67 4.61 3.11
C LEU A 345 23.78 4.00 4.50
N LEU A 346 23.49 2.71 4.68
CA LEU A 346 23.46 2.01 5.97
C LEU A 346 22.56 2.75 6.99
N ILE A 347 21.42 3.23 6.54
CA ILE A 347 20.39 3.87 7.36
C ILE A 347 19.30 2.86 7.68
N ASP A 348 18.75 2.93 8.90
CA ASP A 348 17.71 2.02 9.36
C ASP A 348 16.52 2.01 8.39
N TRP A 349 16.05 0.83 8.06
CA TRP A 349 14.94 0.62 7.14
C TRP A 349 13.65 1.32 7.62
N ARG A 350 13.46 1.52 8.93
CA ARG A 350 12.30 2.20 9.50
C ARG A 350 12.21 3.67 9.08
N GLU A 351 13.35 4.34 8.84
CA GLU A 351 13.36 5.71 8.32
C GLU A 351 12.78 5.77 6.90
N GLY A 352 13.11 4.79 6.08
CA GLY A 352 12.57 4.68 4.72
C GLY A 352 11.10 4.23 4.70
N GLU A 353 10.74 3.29 5.57
CA GLU A 353 9.38 2.80 5.73
C GLU A 353 8.41 3.92 6.11
N ARG A 354 8.76 4.76 7.11
CA ARG A 354 7.97 5.94 7.50
C ARG A 354 7.85 6.95 6.37
N TRP A 355 8.92 7.17 5.61
CA TRP A 355 8.88 8.07 4.46
C TRP A 355 7.94 7.55 3.37
N TYR A 356 7.99 6.26 3.06
CA TYR A 356 7.07 5.64 2.10
C TYR A 356 5.63 5.65 2.62
N TRP A 357 5.43 5.42 3.91
CA TRP A 357 4.12 5.49 4.54
C TRP A 357 3.45 6.85 4.36
N ASP A 358 4.22 7.93 4.51
CA ASP A 358 3.71 9.29 4.36
C ASP A 358 3.48 9.69 2.89
N CYS A 359 4.38 9.28 1.98
CA CYS A 359 4.39 9.76 0.60
C CYS A 359 3.60 8.88 -0.38
N LEU A 360 3.31 7.62 -0.06
CA LEU A 360 2.62 6.71 -0.98
C LEU A 360 1.11 6.76 -0.83
N VAL A 361 0.40 6.87 -1.95
CA VAL A 361 -1.06 6.74 -2.01
C VAL A 361 -1.53 5.30 -1.81
N ASP A 362 -0.65 4.32 -1.98
CA ASP A 362 -0.89 2.88 -1.82
C ASP A 362 -0.19 2.26 -0.59
N ALA A 363 0.18 3.07 0.41
CA ALA A 363 0.87 2.59 1.59
C ALA A 363 -0.02 1.65 2.43
N ASP A 364 0.17 0.36 2.26
CA ASP A 364 -0.46 -0.72 3.04
C ASP A 364 0.50 -1.17 4.14
N TYR A 365 0.04 -1.28 5.39
CA TYR A 365 0.90 -1.55 6.54
C TYR A 365 1.67 -2.87 6.39
N GLY A 366 0.96 -3.95 6.03
CA GLY A 366 1.58 -5.26 5.85
C GLY A 366 2.58 -5.28 4.69
N ASN A 367 2.17 -4.75 3.52
CA ASN A 367 3.07 -4.71 2.36
C ASN A 367 4.27 -3.80 2.57
N ASN A 368 4.09 -2.64 3.18
CA ASN A 368 5.19 -1.71 3.45
C ASN A 368 6.20 -2.35 4.41
N ALA A 369 5.77 -2.80 5.59
CA ALA A 369 6.61 -3.39 6.61
C ALA A 369 7.36 -4.66 6.12
N VAL A 370 6.63 -5.59 5.48
CA VAL A 370 7.23 -6.85 5.02
C VAL A 370 8.24 -6.62 3.90
N ASN A 371 7.94 -5.75 2.94
CA ASN A 371 8.85 -5.50 1.82
C ASN A 371 10.07 -4.66 2.22
N TRP A 372 9.95 -3.70 3.15
CA TRP A 372 11.11 -3.00 3.69
C TRP A 372 12.06 -3.96 4.39
N GLN A 373 11.55 -4.85 5.21
CA GLN A 373 12.37 -5.86 5.89
C GLN A 373 12.92 -6.92 4.94
N TRP A 374 12.19 -7.23 3.85
CA TRP A 374 12.72 -8.10 2.81
C TRP A 374 13.95 -7.47 2.12
N ILE A 375 13.89 -6.18 1.76
CA ILE A 375 15.02 -5.42 1.21
C ILE A 375 16.15 -5.28 2.23
N ALA A 376 15.85 -4.95 3.48
CA ALA A 376 16.82 -4.82 4.54
C ALA A 376 17.54 -6.16 4.85
N GLY A 377 16.82 -7.26 4.66
CA GLY A 377 17.28 -8.60 4.99
C GLY A 377 16.99 -9.00 6.44
N THR A 378 16.15 -8.25 7.15
CA THR A 378 15.80 -8.45 8.56
C THR A 378 14.50 -9.21 8.76
N GLY A 379 13.72 -9.39 7.69
CA GLY A 379 12.40 -10.00 7.71
C GLY A 379 12.40 -11.53 7.72
N VAL A 380 11.20 -12.11 7.85
CA VAL A 380 11.00 -13.57 7.95
C VAL A 380 11.36 -14.32 6.67
N ASP A 381 11.08 -13.76 5.49
CA ASP A 381 11.41 -14.30 4.16
C ASP A 381 12.55 -13.51 3.50
N ALA A 382 13.59 -13.21 4.25
CA ALA A 382 14.63 -12.32 3.77
C ALA A 382 16.04 -12.88 3.97
N ASN A 383 16.96 -12.45 3.11
CA ASN A 383 18.39 -12.76 3.26
C ASN A 383 19.19 -11.45 3.20
N MET A 384 19.78 -11.06 4.33
CA MET A 384 20.55 -9.82 4.46
C MET A 384 21.71 -9.72 3.46
N PHE A 385 22.33 -10.83 3.13
CA PHE A 385 23.51 -10.87 2.26
C PHE A 385 23.16 -11.16 0.80
N GLY A 386 21.92 -11.52 0.52
CA GLY A 386 21.55 -12.04 -0.78
C GLY A 386 21.49 -10.99 -1.90
N ARG A 387 21.31 -9.71 -1.59
CA ARG A 387 21.08 -8.69 -2.64
C ARG A 387 21.49 -7.28 -2.19
N ILE A 388 22.69 -6.84 -2.58
CA ILE A 388 23.01 -5.42 -2.67
C ILE A 388 22.73 -5.03 -4.13
N MET A 389 21.63 -4.35 -4.37
CA MET A 389 21.27 -3.89 -5.73
C MET A 389 22.25 -2.76 -6.09
N ALA A 390 23.05 -2.97 -7.13
CA ALA A 390 23.91 -1.92 -7.69
C ALA A 390 23.03 -0.98 -8.53
N PRO A 391 22.76 0.27 -8.12
CA PRO A 391 21.76 1.10 -8.80
C PRO A 391 22.06 1.31 -10.28
N LEU A 392 23.32 1.53 -10.62
CA LEU A 392 23.75 1.77 -12.00
C LEU A 392 23.48 0.55 -12.90
N SER A 393 23.97 -0.62 -12.51
CA SER A 393 23.72 -1.87 -13.26
C SER A 393 22.25 -2.24 -13.33
N GLN A 394 21.44 -1.90 -12.31
CA GLN A 394 19.99 -2.12 -12.35
C GLN A 394 19.33 -1.15 -13.33
N SER A 395 19.80 0.09 -13.38
CA SER A 395 19.30 1.12 -14.28
C SER A 395 19.47 0.72 -15.76
N GLU A 396 20.68 0.29 -16.13
CA GLU A 396 20.98 -0.20 -17.49
C GLU A 396 20.18 -1.47 -17.80
N LYS A 397 20.20 -2.45 -16.89
CA LYS A 397 19.52 -3.74 -17.09
C LYS A 397 18.03 -3.61 -17.38
N PHE A 398 17.37 -2.63 -16.77
CA PHE A 398 15.93 -2.43 -16.87
C PHE A 398 15.54 -1.23 -17.75
N ASP A 399 16.45 -0.81 -18.61
CA ASP A 399 16.22 0.23 -19.63
C ASP A 399 15.52 1.48 -19.06
N ALA A 400 16.15 2.05 -18.03
CA ALA A 400 15.55 3.16 -17.28
C ALA A 400 15.88 4.54 -17.83
N ALA A 401 16.44 4.66 -19.04
CA ALA A 401 16.89 5.95 -19.57
C ALA A 401 15.75 6.98 -19.68
N ASP A 402 14.64 6.60 -20.30
CA ASP A 402 13.49 7.51 -20.47
C ASP A 402 12.79 7.81 -19.14
N TYR A 403 12.74 6.84 -18.22
CA TYR A 403 12.27 7.08 -16.87
C TYR A 403 13.12 8.12 -16.14
N ILE A 404 14.46 8.04 -16.27
CA ILE A 404 15.35 9.03 -15.66
C ILE A 404 15.14 10.40 -16.30
N ARG A 405 15.02 10.51 -17.64
CA ARG A 405 14.73 11.77 -18.33
C ARG A 405 13.45 12.43 -17.82
N GLN A 406 12.42 11.64 -17.63
CA GLN A 406 11.12 12.13 -17.14
C GLN A 406 11.23 12.75 -15.75
N TRP A 407 11.96 12.11 -14.82
CA TRP A 407 11.95 12.51 -13.41
C TRP A 407 13.19 13.29 -12.97
N VAL A 408 14.23 13.34 -13.79
CA VAL A 408 15.46 14.09 -13.54
C VAL A 408 15.76 14.98 -14.75
N PRO A 409 15.02 16.10 -14.92
CA PRO A 409 15.14 16.95 -16.09
C PRO A 409 16.56 17.47 -16.35
N GLU A 410 17.38 17.59 -15.30
CA GLU A 410 18.79 18.00 -15.42
C GLU A 410 19.64 17.04 -16.26
N LEU A 411 19.17 15.79 -16.44
CA LEU A 411 19.87 14.74 -17.19
C LEU A 411 19.22 14.47 -18.56
N ALA A 412 18.16 15.20 -18.94
CA ALA A 412 17.35 14.88 -20.11
C ALA A 412 18.12 14.86 -21.43
N ASP A 413 19.14 15.71 -21.58
CA ASP A 413 19.95 15.83 -22.80
C ASP A 413 21.09 14.80 -22.90
N LEU A 414 21.27 13.96 -21.88
CA LEU A 414 22.32 12.94 -21.90
C LEU A 414 21.95 11.76 -22.82
N SER A 415 22.98 11.15 -23.43
CA SER A 415 22.80 9.90 -24.18
C SER A 415 22.32 8.76 -23.28
N ASP A 416 21.70 7.73 -23.88
CA ASP A 416 21.20 6.54 -23.15
C ASP A 416 22.29 5.87 -22.31
N THR A 417 23.55 5.91 -22.76
CA THR A 417 24.66 5.34 -22.02
C THR A 417 25.08 6.21 -20.83
N ALA A 418 25.20 7.54 -21.05
CA ALA A 418 25.70 8.45 -20.02
C ALA A 418 24.67 8.77 -18.92
N ILE A 419 23.38 8.65 -19.23
CA ILE A 419 22.31 9.03 -18.28
C ILE A 419 22.26 8.12 -17.06
N HIS A 420 22.70 6.86 -17.16
CA HIS A 420 22.73 5.91 -16.05
C HIS A 420 23.84 6.22 -15.04
N ASP A 421 25.00 6.71 -15.52
CA ASP A 421 26.15 7.10 -14.68
C ASP A 421 26.89 8.31 -15.29
N PRO A 422 26.36 9.54 -15.11
CA PRO A 422 26.95 10.74 -15.69
C PRO A 422 28.40 11.01 -15.25
N ASP A 423 28.76 10.61 -14.02
CA ASP A 423 30.15 10.79 -13.53
C ASP A 423 31.15 9.88 -14.26
N ALA A 424 30.78 8.66 -14.62
CA ALA A 424 31.66 7.74 -15.34
C ALA A 424 31.95 8.19 -16.79
N HIS A 425 31.13 9.07 -17.34
CA HIS A 425 31.24 9.60 -18.69
C HIS A 425 31.67 11.07 -18.76
N ASP A 426 32.12 11.65 -17.64
CA ASP A 426 32.44 13.08 -17.52
C ASP A 426 31.33 14.01 -18.02
N ALA A 427 30.09 13.53 -17.95
CA ALA A 427 28.90 14.19 -18.53
C ALA A 427 27.95 14.80 -17.48
N ARG A 428 28.33 14.83 -16.22
CA ARG A 428 27.46 15.31 -15.15
C ARG A 428 27.20 16.82 -15.26
N PRO A 429 25.93 17.26 -15.44
CA PRO A 429 25.60 18.68 -15.49
C PRO A 429 25.84 19.35 -14.14
N LYS A 430 26.14 20.66 -14.16
CA LYS A 430 26.38 21.46 -12.93
C LYS A 430 25.19 21.45 -11.95
N GLY A 431 23.96 21.32 -12.46
CA GLY A 431 22.73 21.29 -11.65
C GLY A 431 22.49 19.95 -10.92
N TYR A 432 23.12 18.88 -11.37
CA TYR A 432 22.96 17.55 -10.81
C TYR A 432 24.05 17.23 -9.78
N PRO A 433 23.70 16.69 -8.58
CA PRO A 433 24.66 16.46 -7.50
C PRO A 433 25.65 15.32 -7.84
N PRO A 434 26.87 15.34 -7.28
CA PRO A 434 27.76 14.19 -7.33
C PRO A 434 27.22 13.03 -6.47
N LYS A 435 27.72 11.82 -6.72
CA LYS A 435 27.39 10.65 -5.89
C LYS A 435 27.78 10.89 -4.43
N ILE A 436 26.83 10.73 -3.52
CA ILE A 436 27.07 10.92 -2.06
C ILE A 436 27.95 9.82 -1.46
N ILE A 437 28.11 8.68 -2.13
CA ILE A 437 28.99 7.58 -1.77
C ILE A 437 29.30 6.75 -3.02
N GLY A 438 30.51 6.19 -3.12
CA GLY A 438 30.89 5.24 -4.14
C GLY A 438 30.27 3.85 -3.89
N HIS A 439 29.82 3.16 -4.95
CA HIS A 439 29.20 1.83 -4.83
C HIS A 439 30.09 0.80 -4.14
N ARG A 440 31.39 0.75 -4.46
CA ARG A 440 32.34 -0.19 -3.87
C ARG A 440 32.50 0.06 -2.36
N GLU A 441 32.72 1.31 -1.97
CA GLU A 441 32.83 1.72 -0.57
C GLU A 441 31.56 1.36 0.22
N ALA A 442 30.40 1.68 -0.33
CA ALA A 442 29.11 1.37 0.26
C ALA A 442 28.91 -0.13 0.48
N ARG A 443 29.23 -0.94 -0.53
CA ARG A 443 29.15 -2.40 -0.46
C ARG A 443 30.06 -2.98 0.63
N ASP A 444 31.32 -2.53 0.68
CA ASP A 444 32.29 -3.02 1.65
C ASP A 444 31.85 -2.64 3.09
N ARG A 445 31.32 -1.43 3.28
CA ARG A 445 30.74 -0.97 4.54
C ARG A 445 29.53 -1.84 4.97
N ALA A 446 28.60 -2.11 4.08
CA ALA A 446 27.43 -2.93 4.37
C ALA A 446 27.82 -4.36 4.75
N LEU A 447 28.77 -4.97 4.02
CA LEU A 447 29.25 -6.31 4.31
C LEU A 447 30.00 -6.37 5.66
N THR A 448 30.75 -5.33 6.01
CA THR A 448 31.45 -5.23 7.30
C THR A 448 30.43 -5.14 8.44
N ALA A 449 29.44 -4.25 8.33
CA ALA A 449 28.37 -4.12 9.32
C ALA A 449 27.62 -5.45 9.51
N ALA A 450 27.35 -6.17 8.44
CA ALA A 450 26.65 -7.45 8.51
C ALA A 450 27.50 -8.59 9.14
N LYS A 451 28.84 -8.52 9.08
CA LYS A 451 29.73 -9.50 9.74
C LYS A 451 29.71 -9.38 11.28
N THR A 452 29.37 -8.21 11.81
CA THR A 452 29.31 -8.00 13.28
C THR A 452 28.11 -8.71 13.92
N LEU A 453 27.19 -9.23 13.12
CA LEU A 453 25.97 -9.94 13.58
C LEU A 453 26.12 -11.47 13.57
N ARG A 454 27.27 -11.98 13.20
CA ARG A 454 27.63 -13.40 13.25
C ARG A 454 28.40 -13.66 14.52
#